data_c49ece69ae3b38295387fb02e46b644f
#
_entry.id   c49ece69ae3b38295387fb02e46b644f
#
_cell.length_a   1.000
_cell.length_b   1.000
_cell.length_c   1.000
_cell.angle_alpha   90.00
_cell.angle_beta   90.00
_cell.angle_gamma   90.00
#
_symmetry.space_group_name_H-M   'P 1'
#
loop_
_entity.id
_entity.type
_entity.pdbx_description
1 polymer ?
#
loop_
_entity_poly.entity_id
_entity_poly.type
_entity_poly.pdbx_seq_one_letter_code
_entity_poly.pdbx_strand_id
1 'polypeptide(L)'
;MKIDIISLFPEFFDAFFNHSIIKRAIEAGRLDMAVTNPRDFSHNKHGQVDDTPYGGGTGMLMMAPPIFEAVESVVANYDSAINGTYETDEMSDEMCLIGNPGESIRRRIVFMGPTGQPFTQEKARELSTYDQLILVCGHYEGVDYRVEEHLVDETISIGDYVLTGGE
;
A
#
# COMPACT_ATOMS: atom_id res chain seq x y z
N MET A 1 4.28 -11.10 -7.12
CA MET A 1 3.65 -9.77 -6.96
C MET A 1 3.55 -9.47 -5.48
N LYS A 2 4.03 -8.32 -5.04
CA LYS A 2 3.88 -7.81 -3.68
C LYS A 2 2.74 -6.81 -3.63
N ILE A 3 1.88 -6.88 -2.60
CA ILE A 3 0.86 -5.86 -2.30
C ILE A 3 1.07 -5.39 -0.88
N ASP A 4 1.41 -4.13 -0.73
CA ASP A 4 1.52 -3.45 0.56
C ASP A 4 0.30 -2.54 0.74
N ILE A 5 -0.35 -2.63 1.89
CA ILE A 5 -1.53 -1.85 2.22
C ILE A 5 -1.19 -0.92 3.37
N ILE A 6 -1.41 0.37 3.17
CA ILE A 6 -1.24 1.39 4.21
C ILE A 6 -2.62 1.70 4.78
N SER A 7 -2.89 1.25 6.00
CA SER A 7 -4.20 1.42 6.65
C SER A 7 -4.06 1.64 8.15
N LEU A 8 -4.99 2.40 8.72
CA LEU A 8 -5.11 2.61 10.17
C LEU A 8 -5.67 1.38 10.92
N PHE A 9 -6.21 0.40 10.18
CA PHE A 9 -6.91 -0.75 10.71
C PHE A 9 -6.39 -2.06 10.11
N PRO A 10 -5.14 -2.48 10.42
CA PRO A 10 -4.56 -3.71 9.88
C PRO A 10 -5.42 -4.95 10.11
N GLU A 11 -6.12 -5.00 11.23
CA GLU A 11 -6.98 -6.12 11.62
C GLU A 11 -8.14 -6.40 10.68
N PHE A 12 -8.58 -5.44 9.85
CA PHE A 12 -9.60 -5.67 8.84
C PHE A 12 -9.15 -6.67 7.77
N PHE A 13 -7.86 -6.78 7.55
CA PHE A 13 -7.29 -7.61 6.49
C PHE A 13 -6.97 -9.05 6.94
N ASP A 14 -6.93 -9.33 8.24
CA ASP A 14 -6.57 -10.65 8.79
C ASP A 14 -7.44 -11.77 8.23
N ALA A 15 -8.76 -11.56 8.23
CA ALA A 15 -9.69 -12.55 7.69
C ALA A 15 -9.52 -12.71 6.17
N PHE A 16 -9.27 -11.62 5.46
CA PHE A 16 -9.11 -11.61 4.00
C PHE A 16 -7.89 -12.42 3.57
N PHE A 17 -6.74 -12.28 4.25
CA PHE A 17 -5.51 -13.00 3.91
C PHE A 17 -5.60 -14.49 4.17
N ASN A 18 -6.43 -14.90 5.14
CA ASN A 18 -6.51 -16.28 5.60
C ASN A 18 -7.60 -17.10 4.91
N HIS A 19 -8.31 -16.57 3.90
CA HIS A 19 -9.41 -17.26 3.27
C HIS A 19 -9.30 -17.41 1.76
N SER A 20 -9.89 -18.51 1.25
CA SER A 20 -10.20 -18.78 -0.15
C SER A 20 -9.00 -18.68 -1.09
N ILE A 21 -9.18 -17.97 -2.21
CA ILE A 21 -8.22 -17.86 -3.30
C ILE A 21 -6.99 -17.04 -2.91
N ILE A 22 -7.16 -16.03 -2.05
CA ILE A 22 -6.04 -15.18 -1.59
C ILE A 22 -5.06 -16.02 -0.77
N LYS A 23 -5.57 -16.77 0.22
CA LYS A 23 -4.74 -17.70 1.00
C LYS A 23 -3.95 -18.66 0.12
N ARG A 24 -4.59 -19.26 -0.87
CA ARG A 24 -3.93 -20.19 -1.81
C ARG A 24 -2.85 -19.50 -2.65
N ALA A 25 -3.06 -18.26 -3.05
CA ALA A 25 -2.09 -17.48 -3.81
C ALA A 25 -0.85 -17.15 -2.96
N ILE A 26 -1.06 -16.81 -1.68
CA ILE A 26 0.01 -16.55 -0.71
C ILE A 26 0.80 -17.85 -0.44
N GLU A 27 0.11 -18.95 -0.11
CA GLU A 27 0.74 -20.24 0.14
C GLU A 27 1.53 -20.79 -1.07
N ALA A 28 1.09 -20.46 -2.29
CA ALA A 28 1.78 -20.81 -3.52
C ALA A 28 2.91 -19.84 -3.90
N GLY A 29 3.25 -18.86 -3.06
CA GLY A 29 4.28 -17.85 -3.31
C GLY A 29 4.01 -16.91 -4.50
N ARG A 30 2.76 -16.87 -5.00
CA ARG A 30 2.38 -16.02 -6.13
C ARG A 30 2.01 -14.60 -5.72
N LEU A 31 1.60 -14.44 -4.48
CA LEU A 31 1.19 -13.19 -3.88
C LEU A 31 1.86 -13.07 -2.51
N ASP A 32 2.44 -11.93 -2.23
CA ASP A 32 2.89 -11.54 -0.91
C ASP A 32 2.12 -10.29 -0.51
N MET A 33 1.54 -10.27 0.70
CA MET A 33 0.71 -9.18 1.17
C MET A 33 1.10 -8.77 2.58
N ALA A 34 1.18 -7.46 2.81
CA ALA A 34 1.45 -6.90 4.13
C ALA A 34 0.58 -5.66 4.37
N VAL A 35 0.28 -5.39 5.64
CA VAL A 35 -0.40 -4.15 6.04
C VAL A 35 0.52 -3.39 6.97
N THR A 36 0.66 -2.10 6.71
CA THR A 36 1.47 -1.18 7.51
C THR A 36 0.57 -0.10 8.09
N ASN A 37 0.67 0.10 9.41
CA ASN A 37 -0.11 1.14 10.10
C ASN A 37 0.66 2.46 10.11
N PRO A 38 0.13 3.55 9.52
CA PRO A 38 0.77 4.87 9.58
C PRO A 38 1.00 5.39 10.99
N ARG A 39 0.26 4.90 12.00
CA ARG A 39 0.49 5.28 13.41
C ARG A 39 1.87 4.94 13.92
N ASP A 40 2.49 3.89 13.38
CA ASP A 40 3.82 3.44 13.75
C ASP A 40 4.91 4.45 13.33
N PHE A 41 4.56 5.37 12.43
CA PHE A 41 5.41 6.44 11.91
C PHE A 41 5.04 7.81 12.46
N SER A 42 4.15 7.87 13.45
CA SER A 42 3.79 9.13 14.09
C SER A 42 4.87 9.55 15.08
N HIS A 43 5.40 10.76 14.91
CA HIS A 43 6.44 11.32 15.80
C HIS A 43 5.89 11.90 17.09
N ASN A 44 4.58 11.88 17.29
CA ASN A 44 4.00 12.38 18.51
C ASN A 44 3.79 11.27 19.56
N LYS A 45 3.78 11.67 20.84
CA LYS A 45 3.69 10.74 21.98
C LYS A 45 2.41 9.88 21.98
N HIS A 46 1.39 10.28 21.27
CA HIS A 46 0.06 9.64 21.28
C HIS A 46 -0.25 8.88 19.98
N GLY A 47 0.72 8.76 19.05
CA GLY A 47 0.49 8.10 17.77
C GLY A 47 -0.57 8.79 16.91
N GLN A 48 -0.69 10.13 17.05
CA GLN A 48 -1.67 10.91 16.29
C GLN A 48 -1.27 10.94 14.82
N VAL A 49 -2.24 10.69 13.94
CA VAL A 49 -2.08 10.65 12.48
C VAL A 49 -3.08 11.53 11.75
N ASP A 50 -3.84 12.31 12.50
CA ASP A 50 -4.92 13.17 12.03
C ASP A 50 -4.76 14.60 12.55
N ASP A 51 -5.19 15.59 11.76
CA ASP A 51 -5.17 17.01 12.10
C ASP A 51 -6.41 17.70 11.53
N THR A 52 -6.67 18.90 12.03
CA THR A 52 -7.77 19.73 11.54
C THR A 52 -7.51 20.22 10.10
N PRO A 53 -8.56 20.33 9.26
CA PRO A 53 -8.41 20.84 7.90
C PRO A 53 -7.90 22.27 7.87
N TYR A 54 -6.96 22.59 6.98
CA TYR A 54 -6.53 23.95 6.73
C TYR A 54 -7.70 24.82 6.25
N GLY A 55 -7.81 26.01 6.85
CA GLY A 55 -8.91 26.92 6.54
C GLY A 55 -10.18 26.69 7.34
N GLY A 56 -10.18 25.73 8.26
CA GLY A 56 -11.33 25.37 9.10
C GLY A 56 -12.27 24.40 8.37
N GLY A 57 -13.15 23.81 9.14
CA GLY A 57 -14.10 22.79 8.70
C GLY A 57 -14.42 21.83 9.83
N THR A 58 -15.42 20.98 9.64
CA THR A 58 -15.73 19.90 10.57
C THR A 58 -14.93 18.64 10.17
N GLY A 59 -14.54 17.84 11.16
CA GLY A 59 -13.82 16.59 10.94
C GLY A 59 -12.30 16.74 11.00
N MET A 60 -11.61 15.66 10.66
CA MET A 60 -10.16 15.53 10.70
C MET A 60 -9.67 14.99 9.36
N LEU A 61 -8.43 15.28 9.01
CA LEU A 61 -7.74 14.72 7.85
C LEU A 61 -6.54 13.89 8.31
N MET A 62 -6.25 12.81 7.59
CA MET A 62 -5.00 12.08 7.80
C MET A 62 -3.81 12.96 7.42
N MET A 63 -2.82 13.01 8.30
CA MET A 63 -1.60 13.78 8.10
C MET A 63 -0.71 13.15 7.03
N ALA A 64 -0.08 13.99 6.19
CA ALA A 64 0.84 13.52 5.16
C ALA A 64 2.11 12.83 5.73
N PRO A 65 2.85 13.37 6.73
CA PRO A 65 4.11 12.79 7.15
C PRO A 65 4.04 11.30 7.53
N PRO A 66 3.12 10.81 8.38
CA PRO A 66 3.04 9.40 8.71
C PRO A 66 2.76 8.49 7.51
N ILE A 67 2.00 8.98 6.52
CA ILE A 67 1.70 8.22 5.30
C ILE A 67 2.94 8.15 4.41
N PHE A 68 3.66 9.25 4.23
CA PHE A 68 4.90 9.29 3.45
C PHE A 68 5.92 8.31 4.02
N GLU A 69 6.19 8.38 5.32
CA GLU A 69 7.17 7.51 5.98
C GLU A 69 6.77 6.03 5.94
N ALA A 70 5.48 5.73 6.09
CA ALA A 70 4.98 4.36 5.94
C ALA A 70 5.22 3.82 4.51
N VAL A 71 4.91 4.61 3.49
CA VAL A 71 5.16 4.23 2.09
C VAL A 71 6.66 4.10 1.80
N GLU A 72 7.48 5.04 2.24
CA GLU A 72 8.94 4.99 2.08
C GLU A 72 9.53 3.73 2.74
N SER A 73 9.03 3.36 3.92
CA SER A 73 9.45 2.16 4.63
C SER A 73 9.15 0.88 3.84
N VAL A 74 7.94 0.71 3.29
CA VAL A 74 7.60 -0.49 2.52
C VAL A 74 8.34 -0.55 1.19
N VAL A 75 8.62 0.60 0.57
CA VAL A 75 9.47 0.71 -0.61
C VAL A 75 10.89 0.23 -0.30
N ALA A 76 11.51 0.77 0.74
CA ALA A 76 12.88 0.44 1.13
C ALA A 76 13.02 -1.04 1.53
N ASN A 77 12.02 -1.59 2.24
CA ASN A 77 12.01 -3.00 2.62
C ASN A 77 11.95 -3.93 1.40
N TYR A 78 11.12 -3.61 0.41
CA TYR A 78 11.01 -4.40 -0.82
C TYR A 78 12.29 -4.31 -1.65
N ASP A 79 12.85 -3.12 -1.83
CA ASP A 79 14.08 -2.89 -2.58
C ASP A 79 15.27 -3.62 -1.91
N SER A 80 15.34 -3.62 -0.59
CA SER A 80 16.37 -4.34 0.17
C SER A 80 16.21 -5.85 0.04
N ALA A 81 14.98 -6.36 0.08
CA ALA A 81 14.71 -7.79 -0.08
C ALA A 81 15.13 -8.30 -1.47
N ILE A 82 14.89 -7.52 -2.52
CA ILE A 82 15.31 -7.88 -3.88
C ILE A 82 16.83 -7.78 -4.04
N ASN A 83 17.44 -6.70 -3.54
CA ASN A 83 18.88 -6.48 -3.69
C ASN A 83 19.72 -7.39 -2.77
N GLY A 84 19.19 -7.76 -1.58
CA GLY A 84 19.87 -8.65 -0.62
C GLY A 84 19.93 -10.12 -1.04
N THR A 85 19.10 -10.56 -1.98
CA THR A 85 19.13 -11.93 -2.53
C THR A 85 20.31 -12.19 -3.49
N TYR A 86 21.16 -11.20 -3.75
CA TYR A 86 22.36 -11.33 -4.59
C TYR A 86 23.68 -11.57 -3.83
N GLU A 87 23.67 -11.65 -2.48
CA GLU A 87 24.83 -12.15 -1.76
C GLU A 87 24.84 -13.68 -1.85
N THR A 88 25.76 -14.17 -2.69
CA THR A 88 25.97 -15.58 -2.99
C THR A 88 26.44 -16.33 -1.75
N ASP A 89 25.55 -17.11 -1.12
CA ASP A 89 25.97 -18.32 -0.42
C ASP A 89 25.73 -19.53 -1.35
N GLU A 90 26.84 -20.13 -1.74
CA GLU A 90 26.87 -21.40 -2.46
C GLU A 90 26.24 -22.48 -1.59
N MET A 91 25.05 -22.95 -1.94
CA MET A 91 24.37 -24.18 -1.50
C MET A 91 22.95 -23.96 -0.94
N SER A 92 21.98 -23.76 -1.86
CA SER A 92 20.65 -24.38 -1.73
C SER A 92 19.86 -24.23 -3.02
N ASP A 93 19.45 -25.38 -3.58
CA ASP A 93 18.87 -25.57 -4.93
C ASP A 93 17.39 -25.19 -5.05
N GLU A 94 16.82 -24.35 -4.21
CA GLU A 94 15.43 -23.85 -4.36
C GLU A 94 15.31 -22.39 -3.93
N MET A 95 15.79 -21.49 -4.80
CA MET A 95 15.50 -20.07 -4.62
C MET A 95 14.55 -19.59 -5.71
N CYS A 96 13.32 -19.30 -5.29
CA CYS A 96 12.32 -18.64 -6.12
C CYS A 96 12.82 -17.23 -6.42
N LEU A 97 13.38 -17.05 -7.63
CA LEU A 97 13.87 -15.76 -8.12
C LEU A 97 12.69 -14.81 -8.31
N ILE A 98 12.52 -13.89 -7.39
CA ILE A 98 11.60 -12.75 -7.55
C ILE A 98 12.40 -11.64 -8.25
N GLY A 99 12.32 -11.60 -9.58
CA GLY A 99 12.92 -10.56 -10.41
C GLY A 99 14.22 -10.94 -11.12
N ASN A 100 14.41 -10.40 -12.32
CA ASN A 100 15.65 -10.51 -13.08
C ASN A 100 16.62 -9.42 -12.65
N PRO A 101 17.92 -9.72 -12.44
CA PRO A 101 18.93 -8.69 -12.17
C PRO A 101 19.06 -7.75 -13.36
N GLY A 102 18.68 -6.48 -13.18
CA GLY A 102 18.78 -5.44 -14.20
C GLY A 102 17.45 -4.91 -14.73
N GLU A 103 16.31 -5.47 -14.39
CA GLU A 103 15.01 -4.86 -14.65
C GLU A 103 14.65 -3.87 -13.55
N SER A 104 14.20 -2.67 -13.92
CA SER A 104 13.68 -1.71 -12.98
C SER A 104 12.38 -2.23 -12.37
N ILE A 105 12.27 -2.24 -11.04
CA ILE A 105 11.05 -2.63 -10.32
C ILE A 105 9.89 -1.76 -10.79
N ARG A 106 8.85 -2.39 -11.31
CA ARG A 106 7.62 -1.71 -11.67
C ARG A 106 6.73 -1.61 -10.45
N ARG A 107 6.69 -0.42 -9.88
CA ARG A 107 5.91 -0.09 -8.68
C ARG A 107 4.76 0.82 -9.04
N ARG A 108 3.65 0.71 -8.33
CA ARG A 108 2.52 1.63 -8.41
C ARG A 108 1.98 1.94 -7.03
N ILE A 109 1.82 3.22 -6.73
CA ILE A 109 1.23 3.71 -5.49
C ILE A 109 -0.16 4.24 -5.83
N VAL A 110 -1.19 3.64 -5.23
CA VAL A 110 -2.59 3.92 -5.52
C VAL A 110 -3.28 4.41 -4.26
N PHE A 111 -3.93 5.55 -4.34
CA PHE A 111 -4.84 6.01 -3.28
C PHE A 111 -6.26 5.50 -3.55
N MET A 112 -6.88 4.91 -2.53
CA MET A 112 -8.27 4.45 -2.59
C MET A 112 -9.18 5.59 -2.14
N GLY A 113 -9.84 6.25 -3.10
CA GLY A 113 -10.63 7.44 -2.81
C GLY A 113 -11.79 7.66 -3.77
N PRO A 114 -12.87 8.36 -3.33
CA PRO A 114 -14.09 8.54 -4.11
C PRO A 114 -13.90 9.43 -5.34
N THR A 115 -12.86 10.27 -5.36
CA THR A 115 -12.55 11.18 -6.46
C THR A 115 -11.78 10.53 -7.60
N GLY A 116 -11.36 9.26 -7.41
CA GLY A 116 -10.54 8.53 -8.35
C GLY A 116 -11.27 8.03 -9.60
N GLN A 117 -10.48 7.51 -10.54
CA GLN A 117 -11.03 6.81 -11.70
C GLN A 117 -11.72 5.51 -11.26
N PRO A 118 -12.83 5.13 -11.88
CA PRO A 118 -13.52 3.88 -11.54
C PRO A 118 -12.62 2.65 -11.73
N PHE A 119 -12.62 1.76 -10.74
CA PHE A 119 -11.92 0.49 -10.85
C PHE A 119 -12.63 -0.44 -11.82
N THR A 120 -11.98 -0.72 -12.95
CA THR A 120 -12.51 -1.57 -14.01
C THR A 120 -11.68 -2.85 -14.15
N GLN A 121 -12.22 -3.84 -14.89
CA GLN A 121 -11.46 -5.06 -15.21
C GLN A 121 -10.19 -4.76 -16.01
N GLU A 122 -10.19 -3.72 -16.85
CA GLU A 122 -9.00 -3.28 -17.58
C GLU A 122 -7.94 -2.74 -16.62
N LYS A 123 -8.34 -1.87 -15.68
CA LYS A 123 -7.46 -1.35 -14.63
C LYS A 123 -6.91 -2.48 -13.75
N ALA A 124 -7.72 -3.46 -13.38
CA ALA A 124 -7.25 -4.63 -12.62
C ALA A 124 -6.16 -5.42 -13.37
N ARG A 125 -6.32 -5.60 -14.68
CA ARG A 125 -5.30 -6.25 -15.52
C ARG A 125 -4.03 -5.43 -15.63
N GLU A 126 -4.14 -4.10 -15.76
CA GLU A 126 -3.00 -3.19 -15.75
C GLU A 126 -2.23 -3.32 -14.43
N LEU A 127 -2.93 -3.17 -13.29
CA LEU A 127 -2.31 -3.26 -11.97
C LEU A 127 -1.66 -4.61 -11.69
N SER A 128 -2.20 -5.70 -12.24
CA SER A 128 -1.62 -7.04 -12.10
C SER A 128 -0.27 -7.22 -12.79
N THR A 129 0.17 -6.26 -13.59
CA THR A 129 1.48 -6.30 -14.27
C THR A 129 2.61 -5.70 -13.43
N TYR A 130 2.32 -5.06 -12.31
CA TYR A 130 3.33 -4.46 -11.43
C TYR A 130 3.95 -5.50 -10.51
N ASP A 131 5.21 -5.27 -10.14
CA ASP A 131 5.96 -6.12 -9.22
C ASP A 131 5.57 -5.82 -7.77
N GLN A 132 5.40 -4.53 -7.46
CA GLN A 132 4.90 -4.04 -6.18
C GLN A 132 3.75 -3.06 -6.39
N LEU A 133 2.64 -3.31 -5.68
CA LEU A 133 1.47 -2.43 -5.60
C LEU A 133 1.33 -1.94 -4.16
N ILE A 134 1.28 -0.62 -3.97
CA ILE A 134 1.08 -0.01 -2.65
C ILE A 134 -0.29 0.66 -2.67
N LEU A 135 -1.21 0.18 -1.82
CA LEU A 135 -2.56 0.70 -1.69
C LEU A 135 -2.64 1.58 -0.44
N VAL A 136 -2.92 2.86 -0.61
CA VAL A 136 -3.12 3.80 0.49
C VAL A 136 -4.60 3.94 0.77
N CYS A 137 -5.04 3.49 1.93
CA CYS A 137 -6.43 3.58 2.39
C CYS A 137 -6.61 4.87 3.19
N GLY A 138 -7.49 5.74 2.71
CA GLY A 138 -7.89 6.95 3.44
C GLY A 138 -8.90 6.65 4.53
N HIS A 139 -8.95 7.52 5.53
CA HIS A 139 -9.93 7.47 6.62
C HIS A 139 -10.32 8.90 7.05
N TYR A 140 -11.24 9.05 8.01
CA TYR A 140 -11.79 10.34 8.46
C TYR A 140 -12.50 11.09 7.30
N GLU A 141 -12.27 12.40 7.18
CA GLU A 141 -12.80 13.21 6.07
C GLU A 141 -11.89 13.17 4.82
N GLY A 142 -10.82 12.38 4.84
CA GLY A 142 -9.86 12.22 3.76
C GLY A 142 -8.41 12.31 4.23
N VAL A 143 -7.52 12.52 3.28
CA VAL A 143 -6.08 12.67 3.52
C VAL A 143 -5.64 14.10 3.17
N ASP A 144 -4.52 14.52 3.76
CA ASP A 144 -3.86 15.76 3.35
C ASP A 144 -3.54 15.71 1.86
N TYR A 145 -3.94 16.73 1.11
CA TYR A 145 -3.83 16.79 -0.36
C TYR A 145 -2.40 16.55 -0.88
N ARG A 146 -1.39 16.83 -0.07
CA ARG A 146 0.02 16.54 -0.43
C ARG A 146 0.28 15.06 -0.68
N VAL A 147 -0.50 14.17 -0.08
CA VAL A 147 -0.42 12.72 -0.34
C VAL A 147 -0.82 12.43 -1.79
N GLU A 148 -1.95 13.01 -2.25
CA GLU A 148 -2.40 12.82 -3.62
C GLU A 148 -1.48 13.52 -4.64
N GLU A 149 -0.96 14.71 -4.30
CA GLU A 149 -0.16 15.52 -5.21
C GLU A 149 1.28 15.00 -5.39
N HIS A 150 1.88 14.44 -4.32
CA HIS A 150 3.32 14.18 -4.30
C HIS A 150 3.72 12.74 -4.05
N LEU A 151 2.80 11.89 -3.59
CA LEU A 151 3.12 10.53 -3.20
C LEU A 151 2.50 9.49 -4.11
N VAL A 152 1.22 9.65 -4.50
CA VAL A 152 0.50 8.62 -5.24
C VAL A 152 0.60 8.82 -6.75
N ASP A 153 0.62 7.73 -7.47
CA ASP A 153 0.64 7.76 -8.94
C ASP A 153 -0.76 7.94 -9.52
N GLU A 154 -1.77 7.45 -8.81
CA GLU A 154 -3.18 7.56 -9.23
C GLU A 154 -4.13 7.33 -8.06
N THR A 155 -5.34 7.88 -8.19
CA THR A 155 -6.47 7.63 -7.28
C THR A 155 -7.50 6.75 -7.98
N ILE A 156 -7.96 5.70 -7.28
CA ILE A 156 -8.94 4.74 -7.80
C ILE A 156 -10.17 4.73 -6.89
N SER A 157 -11.35 4.73 -7.52
CA SER A 157 -12.65 4.61 -6.85
C SER A 157 -13.29 3.25 -7.18
N ILE A 158 -13.86 2.60 -6.18
CA ILE A 158 -14.60 1.34 -6.36
C ILE A 158 -16.07 1.56 -6.74
N GLY A 159 -16.54 2.80 -6.80
CA GLY A 159 -17.91 3.14 -7.19
C GLY A 159 -18.26 4.61 -6.94
N ASP A 160 -19.38 5.03 -7.49
CA ASP A 160 -19.93 6.39 -7.35
C ASP A 160 -20.66 6.55 -6.00
N TYR A 161 -19.92 6.41 -4.92
CA TYR A 161 -20.38 6.57 -3.54
C TYR A 161 -19.20 6.81 -2.60
N VAL A 162 -19.48 7.42 -1.44
CA VAL A 162 -18.48 7.68 -0.41
C VAL A 162 -18.61 6.63 0.70
N LEU A 163 -17.48 6.05 1.10
CA LEU A 163 -17.35 5.16 2.25
C LEU A 163 -16.60 5.87 3.38
N THR A 164 -16.68 5.30 4.58
CA THR A 164 -16.01 5.84 5.77
C THR A 164 -14.50 5.58 5.81
N GLY A 165 -14.01 4.71 4.95
CA GLY A 165 -12.60 4.35 4.84
C GLY A 165 -12.29 3.74 3.46
N GLY A 166 -11.01 3.61 3.15
CA GLY A 166 -10.50 3.03 1.91
C GLY A 166 -10.17 1.53 2.01
N GLU A 167 -10.45 0.90 3.13
CA GLU A 167 -10.19 -0.53 3.43
C GLU A 167 -10.99 -1.51 2.58
#